data_47e3227b69461ce0e9738a86a613bf9b
#
_entry.id   47e3227b69461ce0e9738a86a613bf9b
#
_cell.length_a   1.000
_cell.length_b   1.000
_cell.length_c   1.000
_cell.angle_alpha   90.00
_cell.angle_beta   90.00
_cell.angle_gamma   90.00
#
_symmetry.space_group_name_H-M   'P 1'
#
loop_
_entity.id
_entity.type
_entity.pdbx_description
1 polymer ?
#
loop_
_entity_poly.entity_id
_entity_poly.type
_entity_poly.pdbx_seq_one_letter_code
_entity_poly.pdbx_strand_id
1 'polypeptide(L)'
;GEKVAFLQIKNYCIEAFENRQAAMSDGAYQHVALDVEDIESMYQKICNEKYTIITDGIEELPFWENGVRFFMIKGPNEERIEFCQKL
;
A
#
# COMPACT_ATOMS: atom_id res chain seq x y z
N GLY A 1 -6.56 3.48 20.37
CA GLY A 1 -6.27 3.39 18.95
C GLY A 1 -5.66 2.06 18.55
N GLU A 2 -5.56 1.83 17.28
CA GLU A 2 -4.94 0.63 16.74
C GLU A 2 -3.43 0.78 16.75
N LYS A 3 -2.74 -0.32 17.08
CA LYS A 3 -1.28 -0.35 17.10
C LYS A 3 -0.75 -0.79 15.74
N VAL A 4 0.36 -0.19 15.33
CA VAL A 4 1.04 -0.51 14.07
C VAL A 4 2.51 -0.77 14.37
N ALA A 5 3.07 -1.81 13.78
CA ALA A 5 4.48 -2.13 13.89
C ALA A 5 5.08 -2.34 12.51
N PHE A 6 6.31 -1.89 12.33
CA PHE A 6 7.07 -2.10 11.09
C PHE A 6 8.27 -2.98 11.40
N LEU A 7 8.37 -4.11 10.69
CA LEU A 7 9.49 -5.05 10.82
C LEU A 7 10.35 -4.93 9.58
N GLN A 8 11.55 -4.38 9.74
CA GLN A 8 12.44 -4.06 8.62
C GLN A 8 13.56 -5.09 8.49
N ILE A 9 13.71 -5.64 7.29
CA ILE A 9 14.81 -6.54 6.94
C ILE A 9 15.39 -6.04 5.62
N LYS A 10 16.55 -5.37 5.66
CA LYS A 10 17.16 -4.73 4.48
C LYS A 10 16.15 -3.80 3.81
N ASN A 11 15.83 -4.02 2.54
CA ASN A 11 14.84 -3.22 1.82
C ASN A 11 13.43 -3.83 1.84
N TYR A 12 13.21 -4.79 2.72
CA TYR A 12 11.94 -5.48 2.87
C TYR A 12 11.34 -5.09 4.22
N CYS A 13 10.08 -4.65 4.21
CA CYS A 13 9.41 -4.22 5.44
C CYS A 13 8.04 -4.88 5.56
N ILE A 14 7.77 -5.45 6.72
CA ILE A 14 6.45 -6.01 7.02
C ILE A 14 5.75 -5.06 7.98
N GLU A 15 4.59 -4.54 7.57
CA GLU A 15 3.74 -3.75 8.44
C GLU A 15 2.70 -4.66 9.07
N ALA A 16 2.65 -4.67 10.39
CA ALA A 16 1.64 -5.41 11.14
C ALA A 16 0.78 -4.40 11.91
N PHE A 17 -0.52 -4.50 11.78
CA PHE A 17 -1.42 -3.58 12.48
C PHE A 17 -2.57 -4.33 13.11
N GLU A 18 -3.08 -3.78 14.22
CA GLU A 18 -4.21 -4.35 14.93
C GLU A 18 -5.50 -4.11 14.15
N ASN A 19 -6.28 -5.15 14.01
CA ASN A 19 -7.62 -5.05 13.42
C ASN A 19 -8.48 -6.15 14.03
N ARG A 20 -9.49 -5.75 14.79
CA ARG A 20 -10.36 -6.70 15.49
C ARG A 20 -11.17 -7.60 14.56
N GLN A 21 -11.28 -7.21 13.31
CA GLN A 21 -12.01 -7.97 12.29
C GLN A 21 -11.08 -8.73 11.35
N ALA A 22 -9.78 -8.81 11.68
CA ALA A 22 -8.82 -9.51 10.86
C ALA A 22 -9.11 -11.00 10.81
N ALA A 23 -8.88 -11.60 9.64
CA ALA A 23 -9.00 -13.04 9.50
C ALA A 23 -7.86 -13.75 10.22
N MET A 24 -8.19 -14.81 10.95
CA MET A 24 -7.23 -15.61 11.70
C MET A 24 -6.92 -16.89 10.91
N SER A 25 -6.32 -16.74 9.74
CA SER A 25 -6.02 -17.87 8.86
C SER A 25 -4.70 -17.68 8.14
N ASP A 26 -4.11 -18.79 7.69
CA ASP A 26 -2.89 -18.77 6.92
C ASP A 26 -3.10 -18.00 5.61
N GLY A 27 -2.09 -17.22 5.19
CA GLY A 27 -2.16 -16.43 3.99
C GLY A 27 -3.01 -15.18 4.07
N ALA A 28 -3.44 -14.82 5.27
CA ALA A 28 -4.30 -13.66 5.49
C ALA A 28 -3.49 -12.37 5.56
N TYR A 29 -2.94 -11.92 4.45
CA TYR A 29 -2.34 -10.61 4.36
C TYR A 29 -3.28 -9.66 3.61
N GLN A 30 -3.16 -8.38 3.89
CA GLN A 30 -4.10 -7.40 3.36
C GLN A 30 -3.67 -6.87 1.99
N HIS A 31 -2.41 -6.50 1.86
CA HIS A 31 -1.89 -6.03 0.57
C HIS A 31 -0.36 -6.01 0.58
N VAL A 32 0.21 -5.85 -0.62
CA VAL A 32 1.64 -5.64 -0.81
C VAL A 32 1.85 -4.18 -1.21
N ALA A 33 2.83 -3.52 -0.62
CA ALA A 33 3.18 -2.14 -0.96
C ALA A 33 4.52 -2.10 -1.67
N LEU A 34 4.56 -1.40 -2.78
CA LEU A 34 5.77 -1.22 -3.60
C LEU A 34 6.17 0.24 -3.55
N ASP A 35 7.43 0.50 -3.15
CA ASP A 35 7.97 1.86 -3.16
C ASP A 35 8.24 2.32 -4.58
N VAL A 36 7.83 3.55 -4.90
CA VAL A 36 8.10 4.15 -6.20
C VAL A 36 8.74 5.51 -5.99
N GLU A 37 9.51 5.97 -6.98
CA GLU A 37 10.19 7.25 -6.90
C GLU A 37 9.29 8.42 -7.30
N ASP A 38 8.32 8.18 -8.19
CA ASP A 38 7.41 9.21 -8.69
C ASP A 38 6.00 8.63 -8.75
N ILE A 39 5.24 8.87 -7.70
CA ILE A 39 3.89 8.30 -7.56
C ILE A 39 2.93 8.83 -8.63
N GLU A 40 3.09 10.07 -9.06
CA GLU A 40 2.20 10.64 -10.08
C GLU A 40 2.42 9.99 -11.44
N SER A 41 3.67 9.77 -11.83
CA SER A 41 4.00 9.06 -13.07
C SER A 41 3.47 7.63 -13.03
N MET A 42 3.64 6.95 -11.91
CA MET A 42 3.14 5.57 -11.75
C MET A 42 1.61 5.54 -11.85
N TYR A 43 0.94 6.51 -11.22
CA TYR A 43 -0.51 6.60 -11.27
C TYR A 43 -1.01 6.76 -12.71
N GLN A 44 -0.38 7.65 -13.48
CA GLN A 44 -0.74 7.86 -14.89
C GLN A 44 -0.54 6.59 -15.71
N LYS A 45 0.57 5.91 -15.50
CA LYS A 45 0.85 4.65 -16.20
C LYS A 45 -0.21 3.59 -15.91
N ILE A 46 -0.59 3.44 -14.65
CA ILE A 46 -1.58 2.46 -14.23
C ILE A 46 -2.97 2.82 -14.82
N CYS A 47 -3.34 4.10 -14.81
CA CYS A 47 -4.60 4.54 -15.41
C CYS A 47 -4.63 4.23 -16.91
N ASN A 48 -3.51 4.45 -17.60
CA ASN A 48 -3.43 4.19 -19.04
C ASN A 48 -3.55 2.71 -19.37
N GLU A 49 -3.16 1.85 -18.46
CA GLU A 49 -3.27 0.39 -18.62
C GLU A 49 -4.62 -0.16 -18.14
N LYS A 50 -5.51 0.71 -17.67
CA LYS A 50 -6.90 0.41 -17.31
C LYS A 50 -7.05 -0.58 -16.16
N TYR A 51 -6.12 -0.59 -15.21
CA TYR A 51 -6.31 -1.33 -13.97
C TYR A 51 -7.35 -0.64 -13.10
N THR A 52 -8.03 -1.43 -12.27
CA THR A 52 -9.00 -0.89 -11.32
C THR A 52 -8.28 -0.21 -10.15
N ILE A 53 -8.51 1.10 -9.98
CA ILE A 53 -7.98 1.86 -8.84
C ILE A 53 -8.96 1.70 -7.68
N ILE A 54 -8.46 1.24 -6.53
CA ILE A 54 -9.29 1.02 -5.34
C ILE A 54 -9.44 2.30 -4.52
N THR A 55 -8.35 3.07 -4.39
CA THR A 55 -8.36 4.30 -3.63
C THR A 55 -9.02 5.43 -4.40
N ASP A 56 -9.33 6.52 -3.72
CA ASP A 56 -9.87 7.73 -4.35
C ASP A 56 -8.70 8.58 -4.86
N GLY A 57 -8.09 8.11 -5.96
CA GLY A 57 -6.91 8.73 -6.51
C GLY A 57 -5.69 8.50 -5.63
N ILE A 58 -4.72 9.43 -5.68
CA ILE A 58 -3.55 9.40 -4.83
C ILE A 58 -3.92 10.00 -3.48
N GLU A 59 -3.67 9.26 -2.39
CA GLU A 59 -3.99 9.68 -1.03
C GLU A 59 -2.72 9.91 -0.23
N GLU A 60 -2.82 10.57 0.91
CA GLU A 60 -1.70 10.85 1.80
C GLU A 60 -1.96 10.37 3.21
N LEU A 61 -0.89 9.92 3.89
CA LEU A 61 -0.91 9.56 5.30
C LEU A 61 0.30 10.21 5.99
N PRO A 62 0.16 10.58 7.27
CA PRO A 62 1.24 11.28 8.00
C PRO A 62 2.29 10.33 8.57
N PHE A 63 2.61 9.26 7.85
CA PHE A 63 3.62 8.30 8.29
C PHE A 63 5.01 8.76 7.89
N TRP A 64 6.00 8.26 8.62
CA TRP A 64 7.41 8.64 8.50
C TRP A 64 7.59 10.14 8.75
N GLU A 65 8.74 10.68 8.38
CA GLU A 65 9.10 12.05 8.74
C GLU A 65 8.25 13.10 8.03
N ASN A 66 7.99 12.89 6.75
CA ASN A 66 7.31 13.90 5.93
C ASN A 66 6.01 13.39 5.29
N GLY A 67 5.54 12.23 5.72
CA GLY A 67 4.33 11.64 5.17
C GLY A 67 4.61 10.71 4.00
N VAL A 68 3.56 10.09 3.50
CA VAL A 68 3.60 9.17 2.37
C VAL A 68 2.41 9.43 1.47
N ARG A 69 2.63 9.35 0.17
CA ARG A 69 1.55 9.38 -0.82
C ARG A 69 1.40 7.98 -1.41
N PHE A 70 0.17 7.55 -1.66
CA PHE A 70 -0.07 6.20 -2.12
C PHE A 70 -1.37 6.08 -2.89
N PHE A 71 -1.49 5.00 -3.64
CA PHE A 71 -2.77 4.54 -4.20
C PHE A 71 -2.74 3.02 -4.28
N MET A 72 -3.93 2.42 -4.34
CA MET A 72 -4.06 0.97 -4.44
C MET A 72 -4.83 0.56 -5.67
N ILE A 73 -4.46 -0.60 -6.22
CA ILE A 73 -5.15 -1.19 -7.37
C ILE A 73 -5.53 -2.64 -7.06
N LYS A 74 -6.39 -3.20 -7.90
CA LYS A 74 -6.61 -4.65 -7.95
C LYS A 74 -5.68 -5.25 -9.00
N GLY A 75 -4.93 -6.27 -8.59
CA GLY A 75 -4.11 -7.05 -9.50
C GLY A 75 -4.91 -8.07 -10.29
N PRO A 76 -4.24 -8.86 -11.14
CA PRO A 76 -4.92 -9.83 -12.02
C PRO A 76 -5.73 -10.89 -11.28
N ASN A 77 -5.38 -11.21 -10.05
CA ASN A 77 -6.08 -12.21 -9.23
C ASN A 77 -6.88 -11.56 -8.11
N GLU A 78 -7.27 -10.30 -8.29
CA GLU A 78 -8.02 -9.49 -7.33
C GLU A 78 -7.23 -9.16 -6.05
N GLU A 79 -5.92 -9.42 -6.05
CA GLU A 79 -5.07 -9.01 -4.93
C GLU A 79 -4.95 -7.49 -4.86
N ARG A 80 -4.75 -6.99 -3.65
CA ARG A 80 -4.53 -5.56 -3.45
C ARG A 80 -3.04 -5.25 -3.56
N ILE A 81 -2.72 -4.28 -4.40
CA ILE A 81 -1.34 -3.82 -4.60
C ILE A 81 -1.32 -2.31 -4.35
N GLU A 82 -0.46 -1.89 -3.43
CA GLU A 82 -0.27 -0.48 -3.13
C GLU A 82 1.01 0.01 -3.79
N PHE A 83 0.95 1.21 -4.37
CA PHE A 83 2.15 1.94 -4.78
C PHE A 83 2.29 3.13 -3.83
N CYS A 84 3.47 3.34 -3.29
CA CYS A 84 3.69 4.39 -2.30
C CYS A 84 5.01 5.12 -2.52
N GLN A 85 5.01 6.39 -2.15
CA GLN A 85 6.20 7.25 -2.19
C GLN A 85 6.31 7.97 -0.85
N LYS A 86 7.39 7.70 -0.14
CA LYS A 86 7.71 8.45 1.09
C LYS A 86 8.23 9.82 0.72
N LEU A 87 7.68 10.84 1.37
CA LEU A 87 8.03 12.23 1.10
C LEU A 87 9.23 12.71 1.91
#